data_3fc3b00900c8fff7070aeaa116ce6186
#
_entry.id   3fc3b00900c8fff7070aeaa116ce6186
#
_cell.length_a   1.000
_cell.length_b   1.000
_cell.length_c   1.000
_cell.angle_alpha   90.00
_cell.angle_beta   90.00
_cell.angle_gamma   90.00
#
_symmetry.space_group_name_H-M   'P 1'
#
loop_
_entity.id
_entity.type
_entity.pdbx_description
1 polymer ?
#
loop_
_entity_poly.entity_id
_entity_poly.type
_entity_poly.pdbx_seq_one_letter_code
_entity_poly.pdbx_strand_id
1 'polypeptide(L)'
;QRSLVGSEMCIRDRVFYSAYMPVSNHRLLPAPQSFRPPLLREHRLYQADWLLRFYHFRAEELLDEANPNFNPLVDPKCSWALNHPEFFPVEVNRADYEALLRVPGIGVTSARRILVARRCAPLTFAGLKKLGVVLKRAQYFLTCGGKYLEGLRVSPDGVLRHLVAQERPMLAQGAPEQLSLFEQTG
;
A
#
# COMPACT_ATOMS: atom_id res chain seq x y z
N GLN A 1 7.18 19.93 -28.85
CA GLN A 1 7.05 18.88 -27.80
C GLN A 1 6.68 19.43 -26.39
N ARG A 2 6.10 20.61 -26.29
CA ARG A 2 5.73 21.21 -24.98
C ARG A 2 4.22 21.20 -24.66
N SER A 3 3.36 20.71 -25.54
CA SER A 3 1.90 20.83 -25.36
C SER A 3 1.20 19.60 -24.77
N LEU A 4 1.86 18.46 -24.67
CA LEU A 4 1.22 17.22 -24.22
C LEU A 4 1.16 17.06 -22.69
N VAL A 5 2.12 17.62 -21.94
CA VAL A 5 2.18 17.46 -20.48
C VAL A 5 1.07 18.23 -19.76
N GLY A 6 0.67 19.40 -20.27
CA GLY A 6 -0.39 20.20 -19.66
C GLY A 6 -1.81 19.68 -19.92
N SER A 7 -2.05 19.06 -21.08
CA SER A 7 -3.38 18.54 -21.43
C SER A 7 -3.65 17.16 -20.82
N GLU A 8 -2.62 16.37 -20.56
CA GLU A 8 -2.78 15.05 -19.92
C GLU A 8 -3.18 15.17 -18.44
N MET A 9 -2.74 16.20 -17.73
CA MET A 9 -3.14 16.44 -16.34
C MET A 9 -4.60 16.85 -16.18
N CYS A 10 -5.20 17.44 -17.20
CA CYS A 10 -6.63 17.86 -17.16
C CYS A 10 -7.61 16.79 -17.62
N ILE A 11 -7.14 15.75 -18.35
CA ILE A 11 -8.05 14.79 -19.01
C ILE A 11 -8.09 13.42 -18.26
N ARG A 12 -7.11 13.11 -17.40
CA ARG A 12 -7.01 11.80 -16.72
C ARG A 12 -7.21 11.92 -15.22
N ASP A 13 -8.45 12.06 -14.77
CA ASP A 13 -8.78 12.00 -13.35
C ASP A 13 -8.64 10.59 -12.76
N ARG A 14 -8.69 9.56 -13.59
CA ARG A 14 -8.57 8.15 -13.19
C ARG A 14 -7.83 7.33 -14.23
N VAL A 15 -6.90 6.51 -13.77
CA VAL A 15 -6.27 5.46 -14.56
C VAL A 15 -6.90 4.14 -14.15
N PHE A 16 -7.31 3.34 -15.14
CA PHE A 16 -7.81 2.00 -14.95
C PHE A 16 -6.72 1.01 -15.35
N TYR A 17 -6.42 0.10 -14.45
CA TYR A 17 -5.51 -1.01 -14.69
C TYR A 17 -6.33 -2.28 -14.85
N SER A 18 -6.00 -3.11 -15.83
CA SER A 18 -6.58 -4.44 -15.99
C SER A 18 -5.50 -5.45 -16.30
N ALA A 19 -5.64 -6.65 -15.75
CA ALA A 19 -4.79 -7.76 -16.11
C ALA A 19 -5.06 -8.13 -17.59
N TYR A 20 -3.98 -8.39 -18.34
CA TYR A 20 -4.12 -8.85 -19.70
C TYR A 20 -4.83 -10.21 -19.74
N MET A 21 -5.87 -10.31 -20.55
CA MET A 21 -6.62 -11.55 -20.81
C MET A 21 -6.45 -11.93 -22.28
N PRO A 22 -5.80 -13.06 -22.59
CA PRO A 22 -5.63 -13.46 -23.96
C PRO A 22 -6.96 -13.93 -24.55
N VAL A 23 -7.43 -13.22 -25.58
CA VAL A 23 -8.69 -13.53 -26.29
C VAL A 23 -8.46 -14.23 -27.64
N SER A 24 -7.22 -14.26 -28.13
CA SER A 24 -6.88 -14.89 -29.41
C SER A 24 -5.46 -15.43 -29.40
N ASN A 25 -5.22 -16.46 -30.23
CA ASN A 25 -3.89 -17.00 -30.49
C ASN A 25 -3.18 -16.13 -31.53
N HIS A 26 -2.50 -15.08 -31.10
CA HIS A 26 -1.70 -14.26 -31.99
C HIS A 26 -0.20 -14.47 -31.70
N ARG A 27 0.62 -14.60 -32.77
CA ARG A 27 2.07 -14.91 -32.67
C ARG A 27 2.87 -13.96 -31.75
N LEU A 28 2.46 -12.70 -31.64
CA LEU A 28 3.12 -11.68 -30.87
C LEU A 28 2.58 -11.55 -29.43
N LEU A 29 1.58 -12.35 -29.06
CA LEU A 29 0.94 -12.33 -27.74
C LEU A 29 1.24 -13.62 -26.97
N PRO A 30 1.27 -13.57 -25.62
CA PRO A 30 1.42 -14.77 -24.79
C PRO A 30 0.30 -15.80 -25.11
N ALA A 31 0.68 -17.07 -25.18
CA ALA A 31 -0.28 -18.14 -25.47
C ALA A 31 -1.34 -18.30 -24.38
N PRO A 32 -2.63 -18.41 -24.72
CA PRO A 32 -3.72 -18.47 -23.72
C PRO A 32 -3.59 -19.61 -22.71
N GLN A 33 -3.07 -20.76 -23.13
CA GLN A 33 -3.02 -21.98 -22.32
C GLN A 33 -1.97 -21.94 -21.18
N SER A 34 -0.94 -21.10 -21.30
CA SER A 34 0.14 -20.96 -20.30
C SER A 34 0.04 -19.66 -19.49
N PHE A 35 -0.90 -18.79 -19.83
CA PHE A 35 -0.98 -17.45 -19.25
C PHE A 35 -1.99 -17.40 -18.09
N ARG A 36 -1.50 -17.02 -16.91
CA ARG A 36 -2.35 -16.65 -15.77
C ARG A 36 -2.40 -15.14 -15.68
N PRO A 37 -3.59 -14.50 -15.66
CA PRO A 37 -3.70 -13.05 -15.52
C PRO A 37 -2.96 -12.57 -14.28
N PRO A 38 -2.10 -11.53 -14.36
CA PRO A 38 -1.33 -11.04 -13.23
C PRO A 38 -2.18 -10.13 -12.32
N LEU A 39 -3.25 -10.69 -11.73
CA LEU A 39 -4.20 -9.97 -10.88
C LEU A 39 -3.53 -9.30 -9.68
N LEU A 40 -2.51 -9.94 -9.11
CA LEU A 40 -1.75 -9.34 -8.02
C LEU A 40 -1.05 -8.06 -8.47
N ARG A 41 -0.50 -8.02 -9.69
CA ARG A 41 0.15 -6.82 -10.25
C ARG A 41 -0.87 -5.70 -10.45
N GLU A 42 -2.05 -6.01 -10.99
CA GLU A 42 -3.15 -5.07 -11.11
C GLU A 42 -3.52 -4.48 -9.75
N HIS A 43 -3.71 -5.32 -8.75
CA HIS A 43 -4.03 -4.90 -7.40
C HIS A 43 -2.95 -3.98 -6.80
N ARG A 44 -1.65 -4.31 -6.98
CA ARG A 44 -0.53 -3.47 -6.52
C ARG A 44 -0.47 -2.12 -7.23
N LEU A 45 -0.81 -2.06 -8.52
CA LEU A 45 -0.91 -0.81 -9.27
C LEU A 45 -2.00 0.10 -8.71
N TYR A 46 -3.19 -0.44 -8.40
CA TYR A 46 -4.25 0.34 -7.73
C TYR A 46 -3.83 0.82 -6.33
N GLN A 47 -3.14 -0.01 -5.56
CA GLN A 47 -2.59 0.42 -4.27
C GLN A 47 -1.57 1.55 -4.43
N ALA A 48 -0.69 1.48 -5.42
CA ALA A 48 0.29 2.52 -5.70
C ALA A 48 -0.39 3.82 -6.18
N ASP A 49 -1.35 3.75 -7.10
CA ASP A 49 -2.13 4.90 -7.54
C ASP A 49 -2.80 5.62 -6.35
N TRP A 50 -3.32 4.85 -5.39
CA TRP A 50 -3.88 5.40 -4.16
C TRP A 50 -2.84 6.13 -3.31
N LEU A 51 -1.61 5.62 -3.22
CA LEU A 51 -0.50 6.28 -2.52
C LEU A 51 -0.08 7.59 -3.19
N LEU A 52 -0.04 7.63 -4.52
CA LEU A 52 0.28 8.85 -5.28
C LEU A 52 -0.78 9.94 -5.03
N ARG A 53 -2.06 9.59 -5.07
CA ARG A 53 -3.16 10.56 -4.97
C ARG A 53 -3.40 11.10 -3.57
N PHE A 54 -3.26 10.28 -2.55
CA PHE A 54 -3.75 10.62 -1.20
C PHE A 54 -2.69 10.63 -0.12
N TYR A 55 -1.50 10.06 -0.39
CA TYR A 55 -0.45 9.92 0.60
C TYR A 55 0.82 10.69 0.25
N HIS A 56 0.77 11.51 -0.81
CA HIS A 56 1.88 12.34 -1.26
C HIS A 56 3.16 11.56 -1.60
N PHE A 57 3.01 10.31 -2.06
CA PHE A 57 4.12 9.56 -2.64
C PHE A 57 4.38 10.02 -4.08
N ARG A 58 5.62 9.96 -4.51
CA ARG A 58 6.00 10.10 -5.91
C ARG A 58 6.24 8.73 -6.52
N ALA A 59 6.10 8.61 -7.83
CA ALA A 59 6.26 7.34 -8.53
C ALA A 59 7.68 6.76 -8.34
N GLU A 60 8.69 7.64 -8.37
CA GLU A 60 10.10 7.29 -8.21
C GLU A 60 10.44 6.75 -6.81
N GLU A 61 9.60 7.05 -5.81
CA GLU A 61 9.75 6.48 -4.46
C GLU A 61 9.24 5.05 -4.38
N LEU A 62 8.35 4.65 -5.25
CA LEU A 62 7.71 3.34 -5.23
C LEU A 62 8.36 2.34 -6.18
N LEU A 63 8.87 2.81 -7.31
CA LEU A 63 9.53 2.03 -8.35
C LEU A 63 10.71 2.83 -8.90
N ASP A 64 11.84 2.16 -9.06
CA ASP A 64 13.06 2.68 -9.64
C ASP A 64 13.65 1.69 -10.68
N GLU A 65 14.76 2.05 -11.32
CA GLU A 65 15.41 1.19 -12.32
C GLU A 65 15.91 -0.13 -11.72
N ALA A 66 16.31 -0.13 -10.45
CA ALA A 66 16.76 -1.33 -9.74
C ALA A 66 15.57 -2.21 -9.32
N ASN A 67 14.43 -1.60 -9.01
CA ASN A 67 13.21 -2.27 -8.56
C ASN A 67 12.01 -1.89 -9.44
N PRO A 68 11.96 -2.34 -10.71
CA PRO A 68 10.92 -1.94 -11.66
C PRO A 68 9.55 -2.59 -11.41
N ASN A 69 9.46 -3.49 -10.42
CA ASN A 69 8.24 -4.23 -10.12
C ASN A 69 7.90 -4.16 -8.63
N PHE A 70 6.61 -4.12 -8.32
CA PHE A 70 6.14 -4.19 -6.94
C PHE A 70 6.46 -5.53 -6.28
N ASN A 71 6.74 -5.47 -4.98
CA ASN A 71 6.96 -6.66 -4.17
C ASN A 71 5.66 -7.51 -4.13
N PRO A 72 5.71 -8.80 -4.48
CA PRO A 72 4.53 -9.66 -4.44
C PRO A 72 4.09 -10.00 -3.01
N LEU A 73 4.99 -9.95 -2.03
CA LEU A 73 4.76 -10.42 -0.66
C LEU A 73 4.11 -9.37 0.25
N VAL A 74 4.37 -8.09 0.00
CA VAL A 74 3.87 -6.98 0.83
C VAL A 74 3.30 -5.87 -0.05
N ASP A 75 2.42 -5.03 0.53
CA ASP A 75 1.86 -3.89 -0.19
C ASP A 75 2.93 -2.81 -0.48
N PRO A 76 2.72 -1.92 -1.49
CA PRO A 76 3.71 -0.93 -1.88
C PRO A 76 4.16 -0.01 -0.74
N LYS A 77 3.26 0.35 0.18
CA LYS A 77 3.60 1.20 1.34
C LYS A 77 4.47 0.47 2.36
N CYS A 78 4.17 -0.80 2.63
CA CYS A 78 5.03 -1.64 3.48
C CYS A 78 6.39 -1.88 2.82
N SER A 79 6.41 -2.13 1.51
CA SER A 79 7.67 -2.30 0.76
C SER A 79 8.55 -1.06 0.86
N TRP A 80 7.96 0.13 0.66
CA TRP A 80 8.68 1.39 0.83
C TRP A 80 9.25 1.53 2.24
N ALA A 81 8.44 1.27 3.27
CA ALA A 81 8.87 1.40 4.66
C ALA A 81 9.99 0.43 5.06
N LEU A 82 10.02 -0.77 4.47
CA LEU A 82 11.09 -1.75 4.70
C LEU A 82 12.40 -1.33 4.02
N ASN A 83 12.32 -0.62 2.89
CA ASN A 83 13.48 -0.12 2.16
C ASN A 83 14.03 1.19 2.72
N HIS A 84 13.30 1.87 3.61
CA HIS A 84 13.69 3.16 4.22
C HIS A 84 13.71 3.06 5.76
N PRO A 85 14.53 2.19 6.35
CA PRO A 85 14.60 2.01 7.81
C PRO A 85 15.05 3.28 8.51
N GLU A 86 15.81 4.16 7.83
CA GLU A 86 16.30 5.45 8.35
C GLU A 86 15.15 6.42 8.68
N PHE A 87 14.00 6.25 8.05
CA PHE A 87 12.82 7.08 8.31
C PHE A 87 12.08 6.68 9.60
N PHE A 88 12.33 5.50 10.11
CA PHE A 88 11.60 4.91 11.23
C PHE A 88 12.47 4.69 12.46
N PRO A 89 11.91 4.72 13.68
CA PRO A 89 10.48 4.85 13.99
C PRO A 89 9.98 6.30 13.96
N VAL A 90 8.72 6.47 13.58
CA VAL A 90 8.03 7.76 13.63
C VAL A 90 7.39 7.96 15.00
N GLU A 91 7.71 9.07 15.70
CA GLU A 91 7.08 9.41 16.98
C GLU A 91 5.71 10.05 16.75
N VAL A 92 4.64 9.34 17.08
CA VAL A 92 3.26 9.72 16.76
C VAL A 92 2.83 11.05 17.37
N ASN A 93 3.36 11.40 18.55
CA ASN A 93 3.00 12.62 19.24
C ASN A 93 3.69 13.87 18.69
N ARG A 94 4.68 13.73 17.81
CA ARG A 94 5.49 14.85 17.26
C ARG A 94 5.45 14.93 15.74
N ALA A 95 5.32 13.78 15.07
CA ALA A 95 5.40 13.67 13.62
C ALA A 95 4.40 14.59 12.92
N ASP A 96 4.76 15.15 11.79
CA ASP A 96 3.84 15.88 10.91
C ASP A 96 2.87 14.95 10.19
N TYR A 97 1.98 15.54 9.41
CA TYR A 97 0.97 14.78 8.66
C TYR A 97 1.57 13.83 7.64
N GLU A 98 2.60 14.30 6.93
CA GLU A 98 3.24 13.55 5.86
C GLU A 98 4.02 12.36 6.43
N ALA A 99 4.76 12.55 7.51
CA ALA A 99 5.45 11.47 8.20
C ALA A 99 4.47 10.40 8.71
N LEU A 100 3.32 10.80 9.26
CA LEU A 100 2.27 9.86 9.66
C LEU A 100 1.72 9.07 8.47
N LEU A 101 1.56 9.72 7.31
CA LEU A 101 1.11 9.05 6.10
C LEU A 101 2.12 8.03 5.54
N ARG A 102 3.40 8.16 5.86
CA ARG A 102 4.44 7.18 5.48
C ARG A 102 4.35 5.88 6.28
N VAL A 103 3.78 5.91 7.49
CA VAL A 103 3.69 4.73 8.38
C VAL A 103 2.69 3.71 7.84
N PRO A 104 3.11 2.44 7.57
CA PRO A 104 2.19 1.35 7.24
C PRO A 104 1.10 1.18 8.33
N GLY A 105 -0.16 1.03 7.91
CA GLY A 105 -1.28 0.91 8.85
C GLY A 105 -1.88 2.24 9.33
N ILE A 106 -1.32 3.39 8.96
CA ILE A 106 -1.93 4.70 9.16
C ILE A 106 -2.49 5.19 7.81
N GLY A 107 -3.79 5.45 7.77
CA GLY A 107 -4.48 6.01 6.62
C GLY A 107 -4.72 7.52 6.78
N VAL A 108 -5.16 8.18 5.71
CA VAL A 108 -5.48 9.62 5.66
C VAL A 108 -6.42 10.03 6.82
N THR A 109 -7.48 9.27 7.05
CA THR A 109 -8.45 9.53 8.12
C THR A 109 -7.82 9.37 9.50
N SER A 110 -7.04 8.30 9.71
CA SER A 110 -6.36 8.03 10.99
C SER A 110 -5.31 9.09 11.28
N ALA A 111 -4.52 9.51 10.28
CA ALA A 111 -3.52 10.57 10.42
C ALA A 111 -4.17 11.90 10.86
N ARG A 112 -5.27 12.30 10.23
CA ARG A 112 -6.03 13.51 10.64
C ARG A 112 -6.54 13.41 12.06
N ARG A 113 -7.11 12.27 12.45
CA ARG A 113 -7.59 12.02 13.82
C ARG A 113 -6.46 12.06 14.85
N ILE A 114 -5.29 11.53 14.53
CA ILE A 114 -4.07 11.61 15.37
C ILE A 114 -3.69 13.06 15.61
N LEU A 115 -3.61 13.89 14.56
CA LEU A 115 -3.25 15.31 14.67
C LEU A 115 -4.21 16.10 15.57
N VAL A 116 -5.49 15.78 15.53
CA VAL A 116 -6.50 16.41 16.39
C VAL A 116 -6.39 15.90 17.82
N ALA A 117 -6.36 14.58 18.01
CA ALA A 117 -6.43 13.96 19.33
C ALA A 117 -5.20 14.27 20.20
N ARG A 118 -4.00 14.30 19.62
CA ARG A 118 -2.76 14.61 20.35
C ARG A 118 -2.67 16.02 20.90
N ARG A 119 -3.53 16.96 20.42
CA ARG A 119 -3.63 18.32 20.98
C ARG A 119 -4.25 18.32 22.38
N CYS A 120 -5.08 17.34 22.67
CA CYS A 120 -5.77 17.22 23.96
C CYS A 120 -4.94 16.43 24.98
N ALA A 121 -4.29 15.35 24.54
CA ALA A 121 -3.46 14.52 25.41
C ALA A 121 -2.45 13.69 24.59
N PRO A 122 -1.30 13.31 25.16
CA PRO A 122 -0.37 12.39 24.52
C PRO A 122 -1.05 11.05 24.17
N LEU A 123 -0.83 10.59 22.95
CA LEU A 123 -1.42 9.35 22.46
C LEU A 123 -0.60 8.15 22.91
N THR A 124 -1.34 7.08 23.19
CA THR A 124 -0.82 5.74 23.50
C THR A 124 -1.22 4.76 22.39
N PHE A 125 -0.61 3.57 22.35
CA PHE A 125 -1.00 2.52 21.39
C PHE A 125 -2.48 2.14 21.48
N ALA A 126 -3.04 2.08 22.71
CA ALA A 126 -4.47 1.84 22.90
C ALA A 126 -5.34 2.96 22.30
N GLY A 127 -4.91 4.22 22.43
CA GLY A 127 -5.55 5.38 21.81
C GLY A 127 -5.49 5.31 20.29
N LEU A 128 -4.35 4.95 19.71
CA LEU A 128 -4.18 4.81 18.26
C LEU A 128 -5.14 3.78 17.65
N LYS A 129 -5.36 2.66 18.32
CA LYS A 129 -6.33 1.65 17.88
C LYS A 129 -7.74 2.22 17.78
N LYS A 130 -8.16 3.04 18.75
CA LYS A 130 -9.47 3.72 18.74
C LYS A 130 -9.61 4.74 17.61
N LEU A 131 -8.49 5.35 17.17
CA LEU A 131 -8.45 6.31 16.07
C LEU A 131 -8.46 5.62 14.68
N GLY A 132 -8.47 4.29 14.62
CA GLY A 132 -8.54 3.52 13.39
C GLY A 132 -7.18 3.18 12.78
N VAL A 133 -6.11 3.21 13.58
CA VAL A 133 -4.78 2.76 13.15
C VAL A 133 -4.74 1.22 13.14
N VAL A 134 -4.23 0.64 12.07
CA VAL A 134 -4.02 -0.80 11.95
C VAL A 134 -2.73 -1.17 12.69
N LEU A 135 -2.81 -1.32 14.02
CA LEU A 135 -1.65 -1.54 14.88
C LEU A 135 -0.83 -2.78 14.51
N LYS A 136 -1.46 -3.82 13.98
CA LYS A 136 -0.76 -5.03 13.51
C LYS A 136 0.37 -4.72 12.53
N ARG A 137 0.22 -3.66 11.72
CA ARG A 137 1.25 -3.17 10.78
C ARG A 137 2.05 -2.02 11.36
N ALA A 138 1.36 -1.03 11.96
CA ALA A 138 1.96 0.22 12.38
C ALA A 138 2.95 0.09 13.55
N GLN A 139 2.76 -0.87 14.44
CA GLN A 139 3.56 -1.06 15.66
C GLN A 139 5.07 -1.20 15.43
N TYR A 140 5.49 -1.64 14.24
CA TYR A 140 6.91 -1.83 13.90
C TYR A 140 7.58 -0.54 13.45
N PHE A 141 6.80 0.46 13.07
CA PHE A 141 7.25 1.68 12.38
C PHE A 141 7.00 2.96 13.18
N LEU A 142 6.42 2.85 14.39
CA LEU A 142 6.11 4.03 15.20
C LEU A 142 6.41 3.84 16.68
N THR A 143 6.55 4.97 17.36
CA THR A 143 6.66 5.06 18.83
C THR A 143 5.60 5.98 19.40
N CYS A 144 5.26 5.77 20.68
CA CYS A 144 4.42 6.63 21.48
C CYS A 144 5.21 7.08 22.71
N GLY A 145 5.57 8.37 22.80
CA GLY A 145 6.40 8.88 23.87
C GLY A 145 7.81 8.28 23.86
N GLY A 146 8.38 8.06 22.70
CA GLY A 146 9.70 7.47 22.50
C GLY A 146 9.80 5.96 22.77
N LYS A 147 8.67 5.28 23.02
CA LYS A 147 8.64 3.84 23.32
C LYS A 147 7.91 3.07 22.24
N TYR A 148 8.43 1.90 21.89
CA TYR A 148 7.70 0.90 21.10
C TYR A 148 6.58 0.25 21.92
N LEU A 149 5.70 -0.46 21.24
CA LEU A 149 4.69 -1.29 21.91
C LEU A 149 5.39 -2.29 22.83
N GLU A 150 4.89 -2.40 24.05
CA GLU A 150 5.46 -3.30 25.07
C GLU A 150 5.47 -4.76 24.58
N GLY A 151 6.61 -5.44 24.79
CA GLY A 151 6.83 -6.81 24.33
C GLY A 151 7.17 -6.95 22.84
N LEU A 152 7.21 -5.86 22.07
CA LEU A 152 7.58 -5.90 20.66
C LEU A 152 9.10 -6.05 20.50
N ARG A 153 9.51 -7.13 19.82
CA ARG A 153 10.90 -7.29 19.37
C ARG A 153 10.98 -6.86 17.90
N VAL A 154 11.66 -5.75 17.66
CA VAL A 154 11.86 -5.22 16.30
C VAL A 154 13.17 -5.78 15.78
N SER A 155 13.09 -6.76 14.88
CA SER A 155 14.20 -7.23 14.07
C SER A 155 13.78 -7.18 12.60
N PRO A 156 14.66 -6.80 11.66
CA PRO A 156 14.28 -6.66 10.24
C PRO A 156 13.58 -7.90 9.68
N ASP A 157 14.16 -9.09 9.92
CA ASP A 157 13.58 -10.37 9.46
C ASP A 157 12.26 -10.72 10.17
N GLY A 158 12.12 -10.33 11.44
CA GLY A 158 10.90 -10.53 12.22
C GLY A 158 9.77 -9.68 11.69
N VAL A 159 10.04 -8.41 11.42
CA VAL A 159 9.06 -7.46 10.85
C VAL A 159 8.56 -7.96 9.51
N LEU A 160 9.47 -8.31 8.59
CA LEU A 160 9.10 -8.83 7.26
C LEU A 160 8.23 -10.08 7.37
N ARG A 161 8.62 -11.07 8.19
CA ARG A 161 7.83 -12.30 8.39
C ARG A 161 6.41 -12.02 8.90
N HIS A 162 6.25 -11.09 9.85
CA HIS A 162 4.95 -10.73 10.39
C HIS A 162 4.08 -10.00 9.36
N LEU A 163 4.66 -9.09 8.58
CA LEU A 163 3.94 -8.37 7.53
C LEU A 163 3.47 -9.32 6.42
N VAL A 164 4.34 -10.22 5.96
CA VAL A 164 4.01 -11.25 4.97
C VAL A 164 2.92 -12.20 5.48
N ALA A 165 2.97 -12.62 6.75
CA ALA A 165 1.93 -13.47 7.34
C ALA A 165 0.56 -12.79 7.35
N GLN A 166 0.49 -11.47 7.46
CA GLN A 166 -0.75 -10.69 7.41
C GLN A 166 -1.32 -10.53 6.00
N GLU A 167 -0.46 -10.54 4.97
CA GLU A 167 -0.87 -10.44 3.56
C GLU A 167 -1.36 -11.79 2.99
N ARG A 168 -0.88 -12.92 3.53
CA ARG A 168 -1.25 -14.28 3.05
C ARG A 168 -2.76 -14.51 2.90
N PRO A 169 -3.64 -14.08 3.82
CA PRO A 169 -5.09 -14.25 3.66
C PRO A 169 -5.65 -13.50 2.42
N MET A 170 -5.08 -12.34 2.07
CA MET A 170 -5.49 -11.60 0.88
C MET A 170 -4.96 -12.25 -0.41
N LEU A 171 -3.81 -12.88 -0.35
CA LEU A 171 -3.23 -13.61 -1.48
C LEU A 171 -3.90 -14.97 -1.70
N ALA A 172 -4.40 -15.61 -0.63
CA ALA A 172 -5.09 -16.89 -0.67
C ALA A 172 -6.58 -16.77 -1.01
N GLN A 173 -7.21 -15.65 -0.68
CA GLN A 173 -8.51 -15.28 -1.22
C GLN A 173 -8.24 -14.77 -2.62
N GLY A 174 -8.21 -15.70 -3.57
CA GLY A 174 -8.19 -15.37 -5.01
C GLY A 174 -9.13 -14.20 -5.24
N ALA A 175 -8.76 -13.29 -6.14
CA ALA A 175 -9.63 -12.20 -6.55
C ALA A 175 -11.05 -12.75 -6.67
N PRO A 176 -12.08 -12.05 -6.15
CA PRO A 176 -13.45 -12.54 -6.25
C PRO A 176 -13.66 -12.98 -7.70
N GLU A 177 -14.07 -14.22 -7.90
CA GLU A 177 -14.48 -14.69 -9.20
C GLU A 177 -15.39 -13.61 -9.75
N GLN A 178 -14.95 -12.97 -10.80
CA GLN A 178 -15.79 -12.02 -11.51
C GLN A 178 -16.89 -12.89 -12.12
N LEU A 179 -18.00 -12.98 -11.39
CA LEU A 179 -19.21 -13.65 -11.89
C LEU A 179 -19.51 -13.03 -13.25
N SER A 180 -19.40 -13.82 -14.30
CA SER A 180 -19.71 -13.42 -15.64
C SER A 180 -21.16 -12.91 -15.63
N LEU A 181 -21.36 -11.65 -16.04
CA LEU A 181 -22.68 -11.03 -16.20
C LEU A 181 -23.58 -11.79 -17.18
N PHE A 182 -23.06 -12.82 -17.84
CA PHE A 182 -23.70 -13.58 -18.90
C PHE A 182 -24.12 -15.01 -18.49
N GLU A 183 -23.88 -15.45 -17.25
CA GLU A 183 -24.30 -16.78 -16.78
C GLU A 183 -25.70 -16.84 -16.13
N GLN A 184 -26.51 -15.78 -16.24
CA GLN A 184 -27.90 -15.79 -15.74
C GLN A 184 -28.96 -15.81 -16.83
N THR A 185 -28.76 -16.54 -17.92
CA THR A 185 -29.82 -16.88 -18.86
C THR A 185 -29.67 -18.32 -19.32
N GLY A 186 -30.21 -19.23 -18.53
CA GLY A 186 -30.40 -20.65 -18.83
C GLY A 186 -31.46 -21.23 -17.92
#